data_519ae5e25310c10dda12bbc6b7767e49
#
_entry.id   519ae5e25310c10dda12bbc6b7767e49
#
_cell.length_a   1.000
_cell.length_b   1.000
_cell.length_c   1.000
_cell.angle_alpha   90.00
_cell.angle_beta   90.00
_cell.angle_gamma   90.00
#
_symmetry.space_group_name_H-M   'P 1'
#
loop_
_entity.id
_entity.type
_entity.pdbx_description
1 polymer ?
#
loop_
_entity_poly.entity_id
_entity_poly.type
_entity_poly.pdbx_seq_one_letter_code
_entity_poly.pdbx_strand_id
1 'polypeptide(L)'
;MRKKIVFLLFVLCLIKLYDIAGRSLNFSPNLLINSFKEDGGEKSSLGITADDVIPMRSFFLSKNIMEFKLSEKIKKNYEIYYLRMMEFYYPIREVKNTPILVAHKKEIVETNCELLLFTQNFNIYECK
;
A
#
# COMPACT_ATOMS: atom_id res chain seq x y z
N MET A 1 38.22 -29.63 -24.48
CA MET A 1 38.14 -28.17 -24.65
C MET A 1 36.70 -27.64 -24.81
N ARG A 2 35.86 -28.15 -25.74
CA ARG A 2 34.49 -27.66 -25.96
C ARG A 2 33.61 -27.61 -24.71
N LYS A 3 33.59 -28.61 -23.84
CA LYS A 3 32.76 -28.62 -22.61
C LYS A 3 33.12 -27.50 -21.62
N LYS A 4 34.39 -27.15 -21.51
CA LYS A 4 34.84 -26.05 -20.63
C LYS A 4 34.39 -24.68 -21.15
N ILE A 5 34.41 -24.49 -22.48
CA ILE A 5 33.94 -23.26 -23.13
C ILE A 5 32.43 -23.08 -22.96
N VAL A 6 31.66 -24.16 -23.14
CA VAL A 6 30.20 -24.16 -22.96
C VAL A 6 29.85 -23.79 -21.51
N PHE A 7 30.54 -24.39 -20.55
CA PHE A 7 30.34 -24.09 -19.13
C PHE A 7 30.67 -22.63 -18.79
N LEU A 8 31.76 -22.10 -19.34
CA LEU A 8 32.13 -20.70 -19.14
C LEU A 8 31.09 -19.73 -19.70
N LEU A 9 30.60 -20.00 -20.90
CA LEU A 9 29.53 -19.20 -21.52
C LEU A 9 28.22 -19.26 -20.69
N PHE A 10 27.87 -20.40 -20.18
CA PHE A 10 26.70 -20.56 -19.31
C PHE A 10 26.81 -19.71 -18.03
N VAL A 11 27.98 -19.74 -17.38
CA VAL A 11 28.24 -18.91 -16.17
C VAL A 11 28.16 -17.42 -16.50
N LEU A 12 28.73 -16.99 -17.64
CA LEU A 12 28.65 -15.59 -18.07
C LEU A 12 27.20 -15.17 -18.36
N CYS A 13 26.37 -16.02 -18.96
CA CYS A 13 24.96 -15.76 -19.16
C CYS A 13 24.21 -15.62 -17.84
N LEU A 14 24.48 -16.45 -16.84
CA LEU A 14 23.87 -16.35 -15.51
C LEU A 14 24.24 -15.03 -14.80
N ILE A 15 25.50 -14.61 -14.90
CA ILE A 15 25.97 -13.34 -14.33
C ILE A 15 25.24 -12.15 -15.00
N LYS A 16 25.11 -12.20 -16.33
CA LYS A 16 24.40 -11.14 -17.07
C LYS A 16 22.91 -11.11 -16.78
N LEU A 17 22.26 -12.26 -16.66
CA LEU A 17 20.84 -12.34 -16.24
C LEU A 17 20.63 -11.78 -14.84
N TYR A 18 21.54 -12.07 -13.92
CA TYR A 18 21.51 -11.51 -12.56
C TYR A 18 21.66 -9.98 -12.56
N ASP A 19 22.61 -9.45 -13.34
CA ASP A 19 22.81 -7.99 -13.48
C ASP A 19 21.61 -7.28 -14.10
N ILE A 20 20.98 -7.87 -15.12
CA ILE A 20 19.78 -7.36 -15.78
C ILE A 20 18.58 -7.40 -14.80
N ALA A 21 18.39 -8.51 -14.11
CA ALA A 21 17.33 -8.64 -13.10
C ALA A 21 17.50 -7.64 -11.95
N GLY A 22 18.73 -7.46 -11.47
CA GLY A 22 19.04 -6.48 -10.42
C GLY A 22 18.75 -5.04 -10.84
N ARG A 23 19.05 -4.68 -12.10
CA ARG A 23 18.84 -3.31 -12.61
C ARG A 23 17.38 -3.04 -12.95
N SER A 24 16.70 -3.97 -13.62
CA SER A 24 15.33 -3.74 -14.10
C SER A 24 14.27 -3.86 -13.00
N LEU A 25 14.54 -4.63 -11.94
CA LEU A 25 13.58 -4.86 -10.86
C LEU A 25 13.89 -4.07 -9.58
N ASN A 26 14.94 -3.25 -9.52
CA ASN A 26 15.46 -2.67 -8.27
C ASN A 26 15.55 -3.75 -7.16
N PHE A 27 16.01 -4.92 -7.54
CA PHE A 27 15.97 -6.11 -6.70
C PHE A 27 16.87 -5.93 -5.47
N SER A 28 16.26 -5.62 -4.34
CA SER A 28 16.93 -5.63 -3.05
C SER A 28 16.67 -6.97 -2.37
N PRO A 29 17.69 -7.78 -2.09
CA PRO A 29 17.55 -9.02 -1.32
C PRO A 29 16.86 -8.79 0.04
N ASN A 30 17.11 -7.63 0.64
CA ASN A 30 16.49 -7.23 1.91
C ASN A 30 14.97 -7.00 1.78
N LEU A 31 14.51 -6.47 0.64
CA LEU A 31 13.08 -6.34 0.36
C LEU A 31 12.41 -7.71 0.25
N LEU A 32 13.07 -8.65 -0.44
CA LEU A 32 12.56 -10.01 -0.57
C LEU A 32 12.48 -10.71 0.80
N ILE A 33 13.54 -10.64 1.60
CA ILE A 33 13.58 -11.25 2.94
C ILE A 33 12.51 -10.62 3.84
N ASN A 34 12.33 -9.30 3.77
CA ASN A 34 11.32 -8.60 4.58
C ASN A 34 9.89 -8.90 4.13
N SER A 35 9.67 -9.21 2.85
CA SER A 35 8.34 -9.59 2.35
C SER A 35 7.87 -10.97 2.82
N PHE A 36 8.79 -11.81 3.29
CA PHE A 36 8.46 -13.12 3.88
C PHE A 36 8.28 -13.07 5.42
N LYS A 37 8.53 -11.92 6.07
CA LYS A 37 8.23 -11.75 7.48
C LYS A 37 6.75 -11.42 7.66
N GLU A 38 6.17 -11.92 8.75
CA GLU A 38 4.71 -11.92 9.02
C GLU A 38 4.02 -10.56 8.81
N ASP A 39 4.70 -9.45 9.12
CA ASP A 39 4.19 -8.08 8.86
C ASP A 39 4.89 -7.35 7.69
N GLY A 40 5.93 -7.95 7.14
CA GLY A 40 6.78 -7.28 6.15
C GLY A 40 6.17 -7.22 4.76
N GLY A 41 5.34 -8.21 4.41
CA GLY A 41 4.69 -8.28 3.12
C GLY A 41 3.66 -7.16 2.93
N GLU A 42 2.86 -6.89 3.94
CA GLU A 42 1.87 -5.80 3.91
C GLU A 42 2.55 -4.43 3.82
N LYS A 43 3.54 -4.17 4.67
CA LYS A 43 4.31 -2.91 4.65
C LYS A 43 5.09 -2.71 3.35
N SER A 44 5.69 -3.77 2.84
CA SER A 44 6.44 -3.74 1.58
C SER A 44 5.54 -3.45 0.37
N SER A 45 4.33 -4.02 0.34
CA SER A 45 3.39 -3.81 -0.77
C SER A 45 2.76 -2.42 -0.77
N LEU A 46 2.53 -1.84 0.41
CA LEU A 46 1.92 -0.52 0.59
C LEU A 46 2.94 0.63 0.56
N GLY A 47 4.23 0.33 0.78
CA GLY A 47 5.27 1.34 0.85
C GLY A 47 5.04 2.35 1.97
N ILE A 48 5.22 3.65 1.68
CA ILE A 48 5.09 4.73 2.67
C ILE A 48 3.67 4.90 3.25
N THR A 49 2.67 4.29 2.66
CA THR A 49 1.28 4.37 3.13
C THR A 49 0.92 3.27 4.14
N ALA A 50 1.80 2.31 4.39
CA ALA A 50 1.53 1.19 5.29
C ALA A 50 1.16 1.65 6.70
N ASP A 51 1.87 2.63 7.23
CA ASP A 51 1.65 3.15 8.59
C ASP A 51 0.31 3.88 8.76
N ASP A 52 -0.32 4.30 7.68
CA ASP A 52 -1.67 4.87 7.68
C ASP A 52 -2.73 3.79 7.40
N VAL A 53 -2.52 3.01 6.36
CA VAL A 53 -3.53 2.10 5.80
C VAL A 53 -3.79 0.90 6.72
N ILE A 54 -2.76 0.35 7.36
CA ILE A 54 -2.91 -0.80 8.28
C ILE A 54 -3.75 -0.45 9.52
N PRO A 55 -3.47 0.65 10.27
CA PRO A 55 -4.30 1.05 11.39
C PRO A 55 -5.75 1.36 11.00
N MET A 56 -5.95 2.02 9.85
CA MET A 56 -7.30 2.34 9.36
C MET A 56 -8.10 1.08 9.03
N ARG A 57 -7.49 0.09 8.35
CA ARG A 57 -8.14 -1.20 8.08
C ARG A 57 -8.51 -1.92 9.38
N SER A 58 -7.59 -1.98 10.33
CA SER A 58 -7.83 -2.61 11.64
C SER A 58 -8.99 -1.92 12.38
N PHE A 59 -9.04 -0.59 12.32
CA PHE A 59 -10.14 0.19 12.89
C PHE A 59 -11.47 -0.13 12.22
N PHE A 60 -11.55 -0.13 10.90
CA PHE A 60 -12.77 -0.47 10.17
C PHE A 60 -13.30 -1.86 10.53
N LEU A 61 -12.42 -2.85 10.56
CA LEU A 61 -12.79 -4.22 10.94
C LEU A 61 -13.26 -4.30 12.40
N SER A 62 -12.59 -3.63 13.33
CA SER A 62 -12.94 -3.62 14.75
C SER A 62 -14.31 -2.98 15.02
N LYS A 63 -14.69 -2.00 14.21
CA LYS A 63 -15.97 -1.28 14.29
C LYS A 63 -17.04 -1.85 13.35
N ASN A 64 -16.73 -2.93 12.63
CA ASN A 64 -17.60 -3.53 11.62
C ASN A 64 -18.06 -2.53 10.53
N ILE A 65 -17.17 -1.59 10.19
CA ILE A 65 -17.39 -0.61 9.12
C ILE A 65 -16.99 -1.26 7.80
N MET A 66 -17.97 -1.49 6.92
CA MET A 66 -17.76 -2.14 5.63
C MET A 66 -17.80 -1.18 4.46
N GLU A 67 -18.15 0.09 4.71
CA GLU A 67 -18.28 1.13 3.68
C GLU A 67 -17.70 2.46 4.18
N PHE A 68 -16.98 3.14 3.32
CA PHE A 68 -16.43 4.47 3.57
C PHE A 68 -16.40 5.30 2.29
N LYS A 69 -16.25 6.62 2.41
CA LYS A 69 -15.98 7.53 1.28
C LYS A 69 -14.62 8.19 1.46
N LEU A 70 -13.93 8.43 0.36
CA LEU A 70 -12.72 9.23 0.33
C LEU A 70 -13.03 10.67 -0.05
N SER A 71 -12.30 11.61 0.55
CA SER A 71 -12.35 12.99 0.09
C SER A 71 -11.84 13.11 -1.35
N GLU A 72 -12.39 14.05 -2.10
CA GLU A 72 -11.99 14.33 -3.49
C GLU A 72 -10.50 14.71 -3.60
N LYS A 73 -9.95 15.31 -2.56
CA LYS A 73 -8.54 15.68 -2.49
C LYS A 73 -7.62 14.46 -2.44
N ILE A 74 -8.02 13.40 -1.71
CA ILE A 74 -7.27 12.14 -1.67
C ILE A 74 -7.29 11.50 -3.06
N LYS A 75 -8.45 11.37 -3.68
CA LYS A 75 -8.58 10.78 -5.02
C LYS A 75 -7.73 11.48 -6.06
N LYS A 76 -7.72 12.81 -6.04
CA LYS A 76 -7.02 13.63 -7.02
C LYS A 76 -5.50 13.67 -6.84
N ASN A 77 -5.02 13.73 -5.59
CA ASN A 77 -3.60 13.96 -5.30
C ASN A 77 -2.82 12.68 -5.01
N TYR A 78 -3.53 11.57 -4.76
CA TYR A 78 -2.92 10.31 -4.30
C TYR A 78 -3.44 9.11 -5.10
N GLU A 79 -3.57 9.25 -6.43
CA GLU A 79 -4.20 8.25 -7.31
C GLU A 79 -3.58 6.84 -7.17
N ILE A 80 -2.24 6.74 -7.13
CA ILE A 80 -1.55 5.45 -6.96
C ILE A 80 -1.83 4.85 -5.58
N TYR A 81 -1.82 5.67 -4.53
CA TYR A 81 -2.13 5.22 -3.17
C TYR A 81 -3.60 4.83 -3.03
N TYR A 82 -4.49 5.54 -3.72
CA TYR A 82 -5.91 5.22 -3.78
C TYR A 82 -6.14 3.79 -4.28
N LEU A 83 -5.55 3.41 -5.39
CA LEU A 83 -5.68 2.06 -5.94
C LEU A 83 -5.16 0.99 -4.96
N ARG A 84 -3.99 1.22 -4.34
CA ARG A 84 -3.42 0.31 -3.34
C ARG A 84 -4.26 0.22 -2.07
N MET A 85 -4.82 1.33 -1.61
CA MET A 85 -5.74 1.33 -0.47
C MET A 85 -6.99 0.50 -0.77
N MET A 86 -7.54 0.60 -1.98
CA MET A 86 -8.72 -0.17 -2.39
C MET A 86 -8.44 -1.68 -2.41
N GLU A 87 -7.30 -2.09 -2.94
CA GLU A 87 -6.87 -3.49 -2.94
C GLU A 87 -6.71 -4.03 -1.51
N PHE A 88 -6.04 -3.27 -0.65
CA PHE A 88 -5.74 -3.69 0.72
C PHE A 88 -6.98 -3.71 1.62
N TYR A 89 -7.94 -2.81 1.42
CA TYR A 89 -9.13 -2.73 2.25
C TYR A 89 -10.19 -3.80 1.96
N TYR A 90 -10.06 -4.52 0.85
CA TYR A 90 -11.03 -5.58 0.57
C TYR A 90 -11.30 -6.47 1.81
N PRO A 91 -12.56 -6.78 2.17
CA PRO A 91 -13.81 -6.51 1.45
C PRO A 91 -14.49 -5.16 1.75
N ILE A 92 -13.85 -4.26 2.49
CA ILE A 92 -14.37 -2.93 2.81
C ILE A 92 -14.40 -2.09 1.51
N ARG A 93 -15.52 -1.40 1.25
CA ARG A 93 -15.77 -0.75 -0.04
C ARG A 93 -15.81 0.78 0.08
N GLU A 94 -15.29 1.44 -0.92
CA GLU A 94 -15.56 2.85 -1.11
C GLU A 94 -16.92 3.05 -1.77
N VAL A 95 -17.80 3.86 -1.12
CA VAL A 95 -19.12 4.23 -1.63
C VAL A 95 -19.35 5.73 -1.43
N LYS A 96 -20.16 6.35 -2.30
CA LYS A 96 -20.41 7.80 -2.22
C LYS A 96 -21.30 8.19 -1.04
N ASN A 97 -22.29 7.36 -0.73
CA ASN A 97 -23.33 7.64 0.27
C ASN A 97 -23.10 6.84 1.55
N THR A 98 -22.09 7.24 2.32
CA THR A 98 -21.79 6.69 3.64
C THR A 98 -21.45 7.82 4.61
N PRO A 99 -21.77 7.69 5.88
CA PRO A 99 -21.37 8.68 6.88
C PRO A 99 -19.85 8.66 7.15
N ILE A 100 -19.17 7.56 6.84
CA ILE A 100 -17.75 7.42 7.15
C ILE A 100 -16.90 8.07 6.07
N LEU A 101 -16.19 9.13 6.45
CA LEU A 101 -15.31 9.90 5.57
C LEU A 101 -13.85 9.72 5.96
N VAL A 102 -13.01 9.36 4.99
CA VAL A 102 -11.56 9.42 5.10
C VAL A 102 -11.06 10.69 4.40
N ALA A 103 -10.38 11.55 5.14
CA ALA A 103 -9.84 12.80 4.64
C ALA A 103 -8.36 12.94 4.98
N HIS A 104 -7.62 13.73 4.20
CA HIS A 104 -6.23 14.05 4.53
C HIS A 104 -6.20 14.95 5.77
N LYS A 105 -5.21 14.76 6.66
CA LYS A 105 -5.06 15.50 7.93
C LYS A 105 -5.12 17.04 7.80
N LYS A 106 -4.64 17.57 6.66
CA LYS A 106 -4.63 19.02 6.38
C LYS A 106 -5.91 19.50 5.67
N GLU A 107 -6.90 18.63 5.52
CA GLU A 107 -8.16 18.99 4.89
C GLU A 107 -9.15 19.52 5.93
N ILE A 108 -9.82 20.60 5.58
CA ILE A 108 -10.88 21.14 6.43
C ILE A 108 -12.14 20.31 6.15
N VAL A 109 -12.62 19.62 7.15
CA VAL A 109 -13.83 18.81 7.09
C VAL A 109 -14.98 19.63 7.70
N GLU A 110 -16.18 19.39 7.23
CA GLU A 110 -17.40 20.08 7.69
C GLU A 110 -17.61 19.91 9.20
N THR A 111 -18.24 20.91 9.83
CA THR A 111 -18.42 20.96 11.30
C THR A 111 -19.38 19.89 11.85
N ASN A 112 -20.14 19.23 10.98
CA ASN A 112 -21.05 18.15 11.34
C ASN A 112 -20.40 16.76 11.39
N CYS A 113 -19.07 16.68 11.25
CA CYS A 113 -18.32 15.44 11.27
C CYS A 113 -17.54 15.27 12.57
N GLU A 114 -17.65 14.12 13.19
CA GLU A 114 -16.92 13.72 14.40
C GLU A 114 -15.68 12.92 14.02
N LEU A 115 -14.53 13.22 14.64
CA LEU A 115 -13.28 12.48 14.41
C LEU A 115 -13.32 11.14 15.13
N LEU A 116 -13.17 10.04 14.39
CA LEU A 116 -13.15 8.67 14.92
C LEU A 116 -11.72 8.13 15.10
N LEU A 117 -10.83 8.39 14.13
CA LEU A 117 -9.45 7.94 14.15
C LEU A 117 -8.56 8.97 13.46
N PHE A 118 -7.36 9.16 13.99
CA PHE A 118 -6.29 9.88 13.31
C PHE A 118 -5.11 8.95 13.05
N THR A 119 -4.47 9.11 11.90
CA THR A 119 -3.21 8.46 11.54
C THR A 119 -2.15 9.52 11.21
N GLN A 120 -1.03 9.12 10.66
CA GLN A 120 0.04 10.07 10.33
C GLN A 120 -0.40 11.11 9.30
N ASN A 121 -1.09 10.69 8.25
CA ASN A 121 -1.48 11.54 7.12
C ASN A 121 -3.00 11.68 6.92
N PHE A 122 -3.79 10.76 7.46
CA PHE A 122 -5.23 10.69 7.24
C PHE A 122 -6.01 10.68 8.55
N ASN A 123 -7.24 11.12 8.46
CA ASN A 123 -8.23 11.08 9.54
C ASN A 123 -9.49 10.38 9.05
N ILE A 124 -10.16 9.67 9.95
CA ILE A 124 -11.48 9.07 9.71
C ILE A 124 -12.51 9.85 10.52
N TYR A 125 -13.58 10.25 9.87
CA TYR A 125 -14.69 11.00 10.44
C TYR A 125 -16.01 10.25 10.25
N GLU A 126 -16.93 10.47 11.17
CA GLU A 126 -18.34 10.16 10.99
C GLU A 126 -19.12 11.45 10.79
N CYS A 127 -19.74 11.60 9.63
CA CYS A 127 -20.51 12.78 9.24
C CYS A 127 -22.01 12.47 9.31
N LYS A 128 -22.79 13.43 9.87
CA LYS A 128 -24.25 13.32 9.99
C LYS A 128 -24.96 13.93 8.78
#